data_e984fb98467131eb2a27cc6863d52ad7
#
_entry.id   e984fb98467131eb2a27cc6863d52ad7
#
_cell.length_a   1.000
_cell.length_b   1.000
_cell.length_c   1.000
_cell.angle_alpha   90.00
_cell.angle_beta   90.00
_cell.angle_gamma   90.00
#
_symmetry.space_group_name_H-M   'P 1'
#
loop_
_entity.id
_entity.type
_entity.pdbx_description
1 polymer ?
#
loop_
_entity_poly.entity_id
_entity_poly.type
_entity_poly.pdbx_seq_one_letter_code
_entity_poly.pdbx_strand_id
1 'polypeptide(L)'
;MLATKAGQTFVVQCKHWQSYLVKPDKVREVIGSQAIERAQGASLVTLRGFTPAARQLAQEQGVELVEERQLLEWINELRFTAAWSEISSALDPDQKRCPRCESALVRRTAMKGTHRGSTFWGCSTYPHCKFILPS
;
A
#
# COMPACT_ATOMS: atom_id res chain seq x y z
N MET A 1 -9.64 4.01 0.32
CA MET A 1 -8.82 5.08 0.95
C MET A 1 -9.13 6.39 0.27
N LEU A 2 -9.34 7.45 1.04
CA LEU A 2 -9.51 8.81 0.51
C LEU A 2 -8.19 9.57 0.59
N ALA A 3 -7.85 10.29 -0.47
CA ALA A 3 -6.71 11.18 -0.54
C ALA A 3 -7.20 12.60 -0.86
N THR A 4 -6.57 13.61 -0.29
CA THR A 4 -6.91 15.01 -0.53
C THR A 4 -5.72 15.73 -1.12
N LYS A 5 -5.93 16.47 -2.22
CA LYS A 5 -4.91 17.29 -2.86
C LYS A 5 -5.55 18.62 -3.30
N ALA A 6 -4.99 19.74 -2.86
CA ALA A 6 -5.47 21.08 -3.21
C ALA A 6 -6.97 21.29 -2.94
N GLY A 7 -7.52 20.74 -1.84
CA GLY A 7 -8.94 20.82 -1.50
C GLY A 7 -9.85 19.88 -2.27
N GLN A 8 -9.30 19.07 -3.17
CA GLN A 8 -10.05 18.05 -3.92
C GLN A 8 -9.86 16.68 -3.27
N THR A 9 -10.93 15.89 -3.23
CA THR A 9 -10.94 14.53 -2.70
C THR A 9 -10.85 13.51 -3.82
N PHE A 10 -10.00 12.52 -3.63
CA PHE A 10 -9.78 11.42 -4.57
C PHE A 10 -9.99 10.08 -3.85
N VAL A 11 -10.63 9.14 -4.52
CA VAL A 11 -10.69 7.76 -4.07
C VAL A 11 -9.49 6.99 -4.62
N VAL A 12 -8.68 6.42 -3.75
CA VAL A 12 -7.55 5.57 -4.13
C VAL A 12 -7.81 4.16 -3.61
N GLN A 13 -7.87 3.19 -4.50
CA GLN A 13 -8.01 1.79 -4.14
C GLN A 13 -6.80 0.99 -4.59
N CYS A 14 -6.15 0.31 -3.64
CA CYS A 14 -5.01 -0.56 -3.92
C CYS A 14 -5.46 -2.02 -3.89
N LYS A 15 -5.10 -2.78 -4.91
CA LYS A 15 -5.34 -4.22 -5.00
C LYS A 15 -4.01 -4.96 -5.06
N HIS A 16 -3.63 -5.57 -3.96
CA HIS A 16 -2.41 -6.37 -3.83
C HIS A 16 -2.65 -7.81 -4.32
N TRP A 17 -2.97 -7.96 -5.61
CA TRP A 17 -3.10 -9.27 -6.23
C TRP A 17 -1.83 -9.61 -7.00
N GLN A 18 -1.15 -10.66 -6.55
CA GLN A 18 0.09 -11.12 -7.17
C GLN A 18 -0.14 -12.06 -8.36
N SER A 19 -1.33 -12.66 -8.47
CA SER A 19 -1.59 -13.73 -9.43
C SER A 19 -2.52 -13.36 -10.58
N TYR A 20 -3.30 -12.28 -10.46
CA TYR A 20 -4.36 -11.98 -11.44
C TYR A 20 -4.32 -10.53 -11.91
N LEU A 21 -4.66 -10.33 -13.18
CA LEU A 21 -4.96 -9.01 -13.72
C LEU A 21 -6.29 -8.50 -13.17
N VAL A 22 -6.35 -7.21 -12.90
CA VAL A 22 -7.58 -6.57 -12.43
C VAL A 22 -8.61 -6.51 -13.56
N LYS A 23 -9.80 -7.00 -13.27
CA LYS A 23 -10.93 -7.08 -14.20
C LYS A 23 -11.84 -5.84 -14.08
N PRO A 24 -12.78 -5.62 -15.04
CA PRO A 24 -13.67 -4.46 -15.04
C PRO A 24 -14.56 -4.32 -13.81
N ASP A 25 -14.90 -5.42 -13.12
CA ASP A 25 -15.68 -5.40 -11.88
C ASP A 25 -15.03 -4.51 -10.80
N LYS A 26 -13.70 -4.53 -10.70
CA LYS A 26 -12.96 -3.72 -9.74
C LYS A 26 -12.90 -2.24 -10.15
N VAL A 27 -12.90 -1.96 -11.42
CA VAL A 27 -13.04 -0.57 -11.90
C VAL A 27 -14.42 -0.02 -11.53
N ARG A 28 -15.49 -0.82 -11.69
CA ARG A 28 -16.85 -0.43 -11.28
C ARG A 28 -16.97 -0.19 -9.77
N GLU A 29 -16.30 -0.98 -8.93
CA GLU A 29 -16.25 -0.77 -7.48
C GLU A 29 -15.67 0.62 -7.15
N VAL A 30 -14.60 1.02 -7.81
CA VAL A 30 -13.96 2.32 -7.60
C VAL A 30 -14.85 3.46 -8.09
N ILE A 31 -15.50 3.31 -9.23
CA ILE A 31 -16.49 4.29 -9.75
C ILE A 31 -17.63 4.47 -8.75
N GLY A 32 -18.15 3.36 -8.19
CA GLY A 32 -19.19 3.39 -7.17
C GLY A 32 -18.72 4.12 -5.90
N SER A 33 -17.51 3.86 -5.45
CA SER A 33 -16.92 4.56 -4.30
C SER A 33 -16.71 6.04 -4.57
N GLN A 34 -16.27 6.41 -5.77
CA GLN A 34 -16.13 7.81 -6.18
C GLN A 34 -17.45 8.57 -6.11
N ALA A 35 -18.53 7.95 -6.57
CA ALA A 35 -19.86 8.55 -6.55
C ALA A 35 -20.38 8.72 -5.12
N ILE A 36 -20.23 7.71 -4.26
CA ILE A 36 -20.65 7.74 -2.85
C ILE A 36 -19.90 8.83 -2.08
N GLU A 37 -18.60 8.92 -2.26
CA GLU A 37 -17.73 9.88 -1.56
C GLU A 37 -17.76 11.28 -2.21
N ARG A 38 -18.48 11.45 -3.32
CA ARG A 38 -18.51 12.70 -4.11
C ARG A 38 -17.10 13.20 -4.45
N ALA A 39 -16.19 12.26 -4.75
CA ALA A 39 -14.80 12.56 -5.03
C ALA A 39 -14.63 13.09 -6.46
N GLN A 40 -13.70 14.02 -6.66
CA GLN A 40 -13.38 14.61 -7.95
C GLN A 40 -12.65 13.66 -8.89
N GLY A 41 -11.99 12.63 -8.35
CA GLY A 41 -11.29 11.63 -9.13
C GLY A 41 -11.16 10.31 -8.40
N ALA A 42 -10.78 9.29 -9.15
CA ALA A 42 -10.54 7.96 -8.62
C ALA A 42 -9.33 7.32 -9.28
N SER A 43 -8.53 6.63 -8.49
CA SER A 43 -7.34 5.89 -8.96
C SER A 43 -7.39 4.46 -8.45
N LEU A 44 -7.05 3.53 -9.31
CA LEU A 44 -6.94 2.11 -8.97
C LEU A 44 -5.50 1.64 -9.17
N VAL A 45 -4.87 1.21 -8.09
CA VAL A 45 -3.46 0.82 -8.06
C VAL A 45 -3.33 -0.70 -7.96
N THR A 46 -2.48 -1.29 -8.79
CA THR A 46 -2.19 -2.74 -8.78
C THR A 46 -0.73 -3.02 -9.15
N LEU A 47 -0.19 -4.12 -8.63
CA LEU A 47 1.17 -4.57 -8.97
C LEU A 47 1.25 -5.37 -10.26
N ARG A 48 0.16 -5.99 -10.71
CA ARG A 48 0.16 -6.92 -11.85
C ARG A 48 -0.36 -6.33 -13.16
N GLY A 49 -1.21 -5.33 -13.08
CA GLY A 49 -1.81 -4.70 -14.24
C GLY A 49 -3.30 -5.03 -14.40
N PHE A 50 -3.84 -4.63 -15.54
CA PHE A 50 -5.27 -4.61 -15.82
C PHE A 50 -5.57 -5.37 -17.11
N THR A 51 -6.76 -5.99 -17.19
CA THR A 51 -7.26 -6.56 -18.44
C THR A 51 -7.55 -5.46 -19.45
N PRO A 52 -7.52 -5.75 -20.79
CA PRO A 52 -7.90 -4.76 -21.81
C PRO A 52 -9.27 -4.15 -21.56
N ALA A 53 -10.26 -4.95 -21.16
CA ALA A 53 -11.60 -4.47 -20.85
C ALA A 53 -11.63 -3.54 -19.62
N ALA A 54 -10.81 -3.79 -18.60
CA ALA A 54 -10.67 -2.90 -17.45
C ALA A 54 -10.05 -1.55 -17.85
N ARG A 55 -9.03 -1.56 -18.71
CA ARG A 55 -8.40 -0.33 -19.22
C ARG A 55 -9.38 0.52 -20.03
N GLN A 56 -10.14 -0.11 -20.91
CA GLN A 56 -11.15 0.58 -21.69
C GLN A 56 -12.20 1.23 -20.80
N LEU A 57 -12.77 0.48 -19.85
CA LEU A 57 -13.77 1.01 -18.91
C LEU A 57 -13.23 2.17 -18.08
N ALA A 58 -12.00 2.05 -17.57
CA ALA A 58 -11.36 3.11 -16.80
C ALA A 58 -11.16 4.39 -17.63
N GLN A 59 -10.75 4.26 -18.87
CA GLN A 59 -10.59 5.39 -19.78
C GLN A 59 -11.92 6.08 -20.07
N GLU A 60 -12.99 5.32 -20.31
CA GLU A 60 -14.34 5.85 -20.53
C GLU A 60 -14.90 6.58 -19.32
N GLN A 61 -14.56 6.13 -18.11
CA GLN A 61 -15.07 6.66 -16.85
C GLN A 61 -14.12 7.63 -16.14
N GLY A 62 -12.96 7.91 -16.71
CA GLY A 62 -11.98 8.81 -16.13
C GLY A 62 -11.32 8.31 -14.84
N VAL A 63 -11.22 6.99 -14.67
CA VAL A 63 -10.50 6.36 -13.56
C VAL A 63 -9.04 6.21 -13.93
N GLU A 64 -8.15 6.72 -13.10
CA GLU A 64 -6.71 6.57 -13.27
C GLU A 64 -6.28 5.15 -12.89
N LEU A 65 -5.54 4.50 -13.77
CA LEU A 65 -4.95 3.19 -13.53
C LEU A 65 -3.45 3.32 -13.29
N VAL A 66 -3.02 2.84 -12.14
CA VAL A 66 -1.61 2.89 -11.73
C VAL A 66 -1.07 1.48 -11.59
N GLU A 67 -0.03 1.17 -12.33
CA GLU A 67 0.68 -0.11 -12.28
C GLU A 67 2.00 0.03 -11.51
N GLU A 68 2.61 -1.09 -11.16
CA GLU A 68 3.86 -1.17 -10.42
C GLU A 68 4.95 -0.23 -10.97
N ARG A 69 5.13 -0.23 -12.29
CA ARG A 69 6.15 0.59 -12.95
C ARG A 69 5.92 2.08 -12.71
N GLN A 70 4.71 2.56 -12.89
CA GLN A 70 4.33 3.95 -12.66
C GLN A 70 4.49 4.33 -11.19
N LEU A 71 4.08 3.46 -10.29
CA LEU A 71 4.23 3.66 -8.85
C LEU A 71 5.71 3.77 -8.45
N LEU A 72 6.56 2.93 -8.99
CA LEU A 72 8.01 2.96 -8.75
C LEU A 72 8.66 4.24 -9.30
N GLU A 73 8.23 4.70 -10.48
CA GLU A 73 8.69 5.97 -11.05
C GLU A 73 8.34 7.13 -10.11
N TRP A 74 7.11 7.23 -9.62
CA TRP A 74 6.68 8.26 -8.67
C TRP A 74 7.44 8.19 -7.34
N ILE A 75 7.66 6.99 -6.79
CA ILE A 75 8.45 6.81 -5.58
C ILE A 75 9.89 7.30 -5.78
N ASN A 76 10.49 6.99 -6.91
CA ASN A 76 11.85 7.44 -7.23
C ASN A 76 11.92 8.97 -7.37
N GLU A 77 10.95 9.59 -8.01
CA GLU A 77 10.87 11.05 -8.10
C GLU A 77 10.75 11.71 -6.71
N LEU A 78 9.90 11.16 -5.84
CA LEU A 78 9.71 11.66 -4.48
C LEU A 78 10.96 11.54 -3.60
N ARG A 79 11.83 10.56 -3.83
CA ARG A 79 13.09 10.39 -3.06
C ARG A 79 14.01 11.59 -3.13
N PHE A 80 13.91 12.39 -4.17
CA PHE A 80 14.71 13.62 -4.35
C PHE A 80 14.01 14.90 -3.85
N THR A 81 12.83 14.78 -3.25
CA THR A 81 12.07 15.91 -2.73
C THR A 81 12.13 16.00 -1.20
N ALA A 82 11.90 17.20 -0.65
CA ALA A 82 11.81 17.40 0.79
C ALA A 82 10.70 16.56 1.44
N ALA A 83 9.62 16.24 0.70
CA ALA A 83 8.54 15.37 1.16
C ALA A 83 9.01 13.95 1.51
N TRP A 84 10.12 13.49 0.92
CA TRP A 84 10.69 12.18 1.24
C TRP A 84 11.16 12.06 2.68
N SER A 85 11.68 13.14 3.27
CA SER A 85 12.11 13.12 4.68
C SER A 85 10.95 12.91 5.63
N GLU A 86 9.79 13.51 5.34
CA GLU A 86 8.56 13.31 6.12
C GLU A 86 8.01 11.89 5.94
N ILE A 87 7.95 11.40 4.71
CA ILE A 87 7.50 10.05 4.39
C ILE A 87 8.43 9.01 5.01
N SER A 88 9.74 9.17 4.89
CA SER A 88 10.71 8.24 5.46
C SER A 88 10.68 8.22 6.98
N SER A 89 10.45 9.37 7.62
CA SER A 89 10.26 9.47 9.07
C SER A 89 8.98 8.76 9.52
N ALA A 90 7.89 8.90 8.75
CA ALA A 90 6.63 8.20 9.01
C ALA A 90 6.73 6.68 8.77
N LEU A 91 7.65 6.26 7.90
CA LEU A 91 7.97 4.87 7.61
C LEU A 91 9.14 4.35 8.43
N ASP A 92 9.59 5.12 9.45
CA ASP A 92 10.73 4.77 10.30
C ASP A 92 10.64 3.30 10.73
N PRO A 93 11.69 2.51 10.47
CA PRO A 93 11.72 1.11 10.87
C PRO A 93 11.54 0.91 12.38
N ASP A 94 11.87 1.89 13.20
CA ASP A 94 11.67 1.82 14.66
C ASP A 94 10.18 1.98 15.05
N GLN A 95 9.31 2.43 14.13
CA GLN A 95 7.86 2.55 14.34
C GLN A 95 7.04 1.51 13.59
N LYS A 96 7.65 0.41 13.16
CA LYS A 96 6.91 -0.70 12.52
C LYS A 96 5.80 -1.20 13.43
N ARG A 97 4.58 -1.22 12.87
CA ARG A 97 3.40 -1.76 13.56
C ARG A 97 3.11 -3.18 13.13
N CYS A 98 2.68 -3.99 14.08
CA CYS A 98 2.25 -5.36 13.81
C CYS A 98 0.98 -5.36 12.96
N PRO A 99 0.94 -6.04 11.80
CA PRO A 99 -0.26 -6.09 10.94
C PRO A 99 -1.42 -6.90 11.55
N ARG A 100 -1.16 -7.64 12.64
CA ARG A 100 -2.20 -8.43 13.31
C ARG A 100 -2.88 -7.71 14.47
N CYS A 101 -2.16 -6.91 15.21
CA CYS A 101 -2.67 -6.28 16.45
C CYS A 101 -2.29 -4.80 16.57
N GLU A 102 -1.71 -4.21 15.53
CA GLU A 102 -1.31 -2.79 15.44
C GLU A 102 -0.32 -2.31 16.52
N SER A 103 0.11 -3.21 17.41
CA SER A 103 1.13 -2.92 18.43
C SER A 103 2.50 -2.70 17.80
N ALA A 104 3.39 -2.00 18.48
CA ALA A 104 4.74 -1.77 17.99
C ALA A 104 5.50 -3.08 17.75
N LEU A 105 6.32 -3.13 16.72
CA LEU A 105 7.30 -4.19 16.52
C LEU A 105 8.60 -3.80 17.21
N VAL A 106 9.21 -4.74 17.90
CA VAL A 106 10.50 -4.56 18.59
C VAL A 106 11.56 -5.45 17.96
N ARG A 107 12.76 -4.92 17.82
CA ARG A 107 13.90 -5.67 17.30
C ARG A 107 14.38 -6.68 18.33
N ARG A 108 14.50 -7.93 17.94
CA ARG A 108 14.94 -9.05 18.80
C ARG A 108 16.02 -9.85 18.10
N THR A 109 16.87 -10.49 18.89
CA THR A 109 17.89 -11.42 18.37
C THR A 109 17.49 -12.85 18.71
N ALA A 110 17.58 -13.75 17.74
CA ALA A 110 17.30 -15.17 17.94
C ALA A 110 18.37 -15.80 18.85
N MET A 111 17.94 -16.30 20.00
CA MET A 111 18.85 -16.90 21.00
C MET A 111 19.02 -18.41 20.83
N LYS A 112 18.09 -19.07 20.09
CA LYS A 112 18.04 -20.52 19.91
C LYS A 112 17.71 -20.90 18.46
N GLY A 113 18.05 -22.13 18.07
CA GLY A 113 17.72 -22.69 16.77
C GLY A 113 18.73 -22.36 15.67
N THR A 114 18.39 -22.74 14.45
CA THR A 114 19.25 -22.58 13.23
C THR A 114 19.54 -21.12 12.88
N HIS A 115 18.73 -20.20 13.33
CA HIS A 115 18.87 -18.75 13.07
C HIS A 115 19.46 -17.98 14.28
N ARG A 116 20.17 -18.68 15.17
CA ARG A 116 20.83 -18.06 16.34
C ARG A 116 21.75 -16.92 15.89
N GLY A 117 21.58 -15.76 16.52
CA GLY A 117 22.34 -14.55 16.23
C GLY A 117 21.73 -13.65 15.16
N SER A 118 20.75 -14.12 14.37
CA SER A 118 20.03 -13.26 13.44
C SER A 118 19.05 -12.34 14.16
N THR A 119 18.87 -11.15 13.61
CA THR A 119 17.89 -10.17 14.12
C THR A 119 16.57 -10.27 13.38
N PHE A 120 15.49 -10.03 14.08
CA PHE A 120 14.13 -9.99 13.52
C PHE A 120 13.26 -9.01 14.28
N TRP A 121 12.15 -8.60 13.67
CA TRP A 121 11.15 -7.77 14.34
C TRP A 121 10.05 -8.67 14.90
N GLY A 122 9.86 -8.65 16.20
CA GLY A 122 8.79 -9.38 16.88
C GLY A 122 7.75 -8.43 17.46
N CYS A 123 6.49 -8.88 17.52
CA CYS A 123 5.44 -8.09 18.15
C CYS A 123 5.75 -7.84 19.64
N SER A 124 5.53 -6.61 20.09
CA SER A 124 5.76 -6.23 21.50
C SER A 124 4.82 -6.95 22.46
N THR A 125 3.65 -7.37 22.00
CA THR A 125 2.63 -8.08 22.78
C THR A 125 2.85 -9.60 22.85
N TYR A 126 4.01 -10.11 22.41
CA TYR A 126 4.34 -11.52 22.60
C TYR A 126 4.27 -11.89 24.10
N PRO A 127 3.65 -13.02 24.48
CA PRO A 127 3.22 -14.17 23.67
C PRO A 127 1.80 -14.10 23.10
N HIS A 128 1.02 -13.04 23.35
CA HIS A 128 -0.35 -12.92 22.86
C HIS A 128 -0.41 -12.81 21.31
N CYS A 129 0.50 -12.06 20.74
CA CYS A 129 0.68 -12.01 19.28
C CYS A 129 2.06 -12.55 18.90
N LYS A 130 2.09 -13.60 18.10
CA LYS A 130 3.32 -14.29 17.67
C LYS A 130 3.80 -13.81 16.27
N PHE A 131 3.46 -12.60 15.86
CA PHE A 131 3.91 -12.08 14.58
C PHE A 131 5.41 -11.80 14.58
N ILE A 132 6.09 -12.24 13.53
CA ILE A 132 7.52 -12.05 13.29
C ILE A 132 7.71 -11.54 11.87
N LEU A 133 8.57 -10.53 11.71
CA LEU A 133 9.00 -10.01 10.43
C LEU A 133 10.54 -10.18 10.35
N PRO A 134 11.08 -10.88 9.34
CA PRO A 134 12.52 -10.96 9.12
C PRO A 134 13.12 -9.57 8.88
N SER A 135 14.34 -9.36 9.32
CA SER A 135 15.06 -8.10 9.08
C SER A 135 15.77 -8.11 7.74
#